data_7df0e059c7710154ef403ebbea7fdccc
#
_entry.id   7df0e059c7710154ef403ebbea7fdccc
#
_cell.length_a   1.000
_cell.length_b   1.000
_cell.length_c   1.000
_cell.angle_alpha   90.00
_cell.angle_beta   90.00
_cell.angle_gamma   90.00
#
_symmetry.space_group_name_H-M   'P 1'
#
loop_
_entity.id
_entity.type
_entity.pdbx_description
1 polymer ?
#
loop_
_entity_poly.entity_id
_entity_poly.type
_entity_poly.pdbx_seq_one_letter_code
_entity_poly.pdbx_strand_id
1 'polypeptide(L)'
;MLAPALALAACSTASNGPEVGSDGRPLPRVYRITPAEQAAIPFRLLDSVNTLRGAKSLPALSFDARLNAAAATHARDMSVQNRPWHFGSDGSSPLVRVQRTGYSGRLVGELISETYETELETLSAWMAQADTRGIIMDPAARSMGFAWFQEPGGKIWWTMVTGA
;
A
#
# COMPACT_ATOMS: atom_id res chain seq x y z
N MET A 1 -49.77 29.18 36.52
CA MET A 1 -49.69 27.87 35.84
C MET A 1 -48.71 27.99 34.68
N LEU A 2 -47.49 27.49 34.87
CA LEU A 2 -46.47 27.45 33.79
C LEU A 2 -46.52 26.07 33.13
N ALA A 3 -46.70 26.04 31.80
CA ALA A 3 -46.60 24.82 31.02
C ALA A 3 -45.14 24.62 30.54
N PRO A 4 -44.56 23.39 30.64
CA PRO A 4 -43.25 23.14 30.10
C PRO A 4 -43.31 22.87 28.59
N ALA A 5 -42.48 23.56 27.83
CA ALA A 5 -42.27 23.34 26.40
C ALA A 5 -41.33 22.12 26.23
N LEU A 6 -41.82 21.02 25.63
CA LEU A 6 -41.02 19.88 25.21
C LEU A 6 -40.26 20.28 23.92
N ALA A 7 -38.94 20.36 23.99
CA ALA A 7 -38.08 20.45 22.81
C ALA A 7 -37.89 19.06 22.22
N LEU A 8 -38.43 18.80 21.03
CA LEU A 8 -38.10 17.61 20.23
C LEU A 8 -36.70 17.79 19.61
N ALA A 9 -35.74 17.00 20.10
CA ALA A 9 -34.46 16.87 19.43
C ALA A 9 -34.63 15.97 18.19
N ALA A 10 -34.55 16.57 17.01
CA ALA A 10 -34.51 15.83 15.76
C ALA A 10 -33.13 15.19 15.60
N CYS A 11 -33.05 13.87 15.81
CA CYS A 11 -31.87 13.08 15.43
C CYS A 11 -31.80 13.01 13.91
N SER A 12 -30.91 13.81 13.31
CA SER A 12 -30.54 13.66 11.91
C SER A 12 -29.75 12.36 11.76
N THR A 13 -30.39 11.30 11.31
CA THR A 13 -29.72 10.10 10.84
C THR A 13 -28.99 10.44 9.54
N ALA A 14 -27.66 10.60 9.61
CA ALA A 14 -26.83 10.69 8.41
C ALA A 14 -27.03 9.39 7.60
N SER A 15 -27.64 9.50 6.42
CA SER A 15 -27.84 8.37 5.52
C SER A 15 -26.46 7.97 4.95
N ASN A 16 -25.91 6.84 5.39
CA ASN A 16 -24.70 6.21 4.83
C ASN A 16 -24.94 5.53 3.47
N GLY A 17 -25.95 5.97 2.72
CA GLY A 17 -26.21 5.49 1.36
C GLY A 17 -25.20 6.09 0.36
N PRO A 18 -24.99 5.43 -0.80
CA PRO A 18 -24.18 6.01 -1.87
C PRO A 18 -24.81 7.33 -2.34
N GLU A 19 -23.97 8.37 -2.47
CA GLU A 19 -24.39 9.60 -3.12
C GLU A 19 -24.76 9.28 -4.57
N VAL A 20 -25.92 9.76 -5.00
CA VAL A 20 -26.43 9.57 -6.37
C VAL A 20 -26.37 10.87 -7.15
N GLY A 21 -25.92 10.78 -8.41
CA GLY A 21 -25.92 11.89 -9.33
C GLY A 21 -27.34 12.29 -9.75
N SER A 22 -27.45 13.39 -10.48
CA SER A 22 -28.73 13.89 -11.03
C SER A 22 -29.39 12.91 -12.03
N ASP A 23 -28.63 11.93 -12.52
CA ASP A 23 -29.10 10.84 -13.39
C ASP A 23 -29.57 9.59 -12.62
N GLY A 24 -29.63 9.67 -11.27
CA GLY A 24 -30.02 8.57 -10.39
C GLY A 24 -28.98 7.45 -10.24
N ARG A 25 -27.78 7.62 -10.79
CA ARG A 25 -26.69 6.66 -10.67
C ARG A 25 -25.79 6.99 -9.46
N PRO A 26 -25.23 5.97 -8.80
CA PRO A 26 -24.21 6.21 -7.75
C PRO A 26 -23.04 7.02 -8.32
N LEU A 27 -22.64 8.06 -7.60
CA LEU A 27 -21.45 8.81 -7.96
C LEU A 27 -20.20 7.92 -7.78
N PRO A 28 -19.20 8.04 -8.66
CA PRO A 28 -17.92 7.37 -8.49
C PRO A 28 -17.33 7.70 -7.11
N ARG A 29 -17.01 6.68 -6.33
CA ARG A 29 -16.36 6.85 -5.04
C ARG A 29 -14.86 6.67 -5.20
N VAL A 30 -14.12 7.62 -4.70
CA VAL A 30 -12.68 7.48 -4.56
C VAL A 30 -12.40 6.48 -3.43
N TYR A 31 -11.67 5.42 -3.72
CA TYR A 31 -11.22 4.48 -2.70
C TYR A 31 -10.33 5.19 -1.67
N ARG A 32 -10.60 4.95 -0.41
CA ARG A 32 -9.84 5.53 0.71
C ARG A 32 -9.42 4.44 1.67
N ILE A 33 -8.13 4.35 1.92
CA ILE A 33 -7.58 3.47 2.94
C ILE A 33 -7.98 4.02 4.32
N THR A 34 -8.83 3.29 5.02
CA THR A 34 -9.28 3.64 6.38
C THR A 34 -8.19 3.34 7.42
N PRO A 35 -8.24 3.91 8.64
CA PRO A 35 -7.31 3.57 9.70
C PRO A 35 -7.25 2.06 10.04
N ALA A 36 -8.39 1.37 9.95
CA ALA A 36 -8.46 -0.09 10.16
C ALA A 36 -7.72 -0.84 9.05
N GLU A 37 -7.87 -0.41 7.80
CA GLU A 37 -7.15 -1.00 6.66
C GLU A 37 -5.66 -0.69 6.73
N GLN A 38 -5.24 0.52 7.15
CA GLN A 38 -3.82 0.84 7.35
C GLN A 38 -3.12 -0.16 8.27
N ALA A 39 -3.81 -0.62 9.32
CA ALA A 39 -3.25 -1.62 10.22
C ALA A 39 -3.25 -3.04 9.62
N ALA A 40 -4.20 -3.37 8.76
CA ALA A 40 -4.39 -4.72 8.23
C ALA A 40 -3.61 -4.99 6.92
N ILE A 41 -3.50 -3.99 6.04
CA ILE A 41 -2.87 -4.11 4.71
C ILE A 41 -1.48 -4.78 4.75
N PRO A 42 -0.52 -4.37 5.61
CA PRO A 42 0.81 -4.98 5.59
C PRO A 42 0.76 -6.48 5.89
N PHE A 43 -0.05 -6.88 6.85
CA PHE A 43 -0.16 -8.29 7.27
C PHE A 43 -0.85 -9.14 6.19
N ARG A 44 -1.93 -8.63 5.58
CA ARG A 44 -2.59 -9.35 4.48
C ARG A 44 -1.65 -9.56 3.29
N LEU A 45 -0.86 -8.54 2.95
CA LEU A 45 0.14 -8.68 1.89
C LEU A 45 1.20 -9.71 2.27
N LEU A 46 1.78 -9.63 3.47
CA LEU A 46 2.80 -10.57 3.94
C LEU A 46 2.29 -12.00 3.92
N ASP A 47 1.08 -12.25 4.44
CA ASP A 47 0.46 -13.59 4.45
C ASP A 47 0.25 -14.10 3.02
N SER A 48 -0.21 -13.25 2.11
CA SER A 48 -0.43 -13.60 0.72
C SER A 48 0.89 -13.93 0.01
N VAL A 49 1.92 -13.11 0.21
CA VAL A 49 3.28 -13.37 -0.32
C VAL A 49 3.81 -14.68 0.23
N ASN A 50 3.70 -14.92 1.53
CA ASN A 50 4.22 -16.13 2.16
C ASN A 50 3.42 -17.38 1.76
N THR A 51 2.13 -17.27 1.50
CA THR A 51 1.32 -18.35 0.93
C THR A 51 1.84 -18.73 -0.46
N LEU A 52 2.08 -17.75 -1.34
CA LEU A 52 2.63 -17.99 -2.67
C LEU A 52 4.04 -18.62 -2.62
N ARG A 53 4.89 -18.11 -1.73
CA ARG A 53 6.25 -18.63 -1.53
C ARG A 53 6.22 -20.06 -0.97
N GLY A 54 5.37 -20.31 0.03
CA GLY A 54 5.19 -21.64 0.63
C GLY A 54 4.73 -22.70 -0.39
N ALA A 55 3.83 -22.33 -1.32
CA ALA A 55 3.41 -23.20 -2.42
C ALA A 55 4.56 -23.61 -3.37
N LYS A 56 5.70 -22.92 -3.30
CA LYS A 56 6.94 -23.24 -4.04
C LYS A 56 8.06 -23.70 -3.11
N SER A 57 7.76 -24.06 -1.87
CA SER A 57 8.75 -24.47 -0.85
C SER A 57 9.86 -23.43 -0.62
N LEU A 58 9.57 -22.16 -0.85
CA LEU A 58 10.50 -21.06 -0.58
C LEU A 58 10.38 -20.60 0.88
N PRO A 59 11.47 -20.12 1.49
CA PRO A 59 11.43 -19.57 2.83
C PRO A 59 10.46 -18.38 2.93
N ALA A 60 9.72 -18.29 4.03
CA ALA A 60 8.86 -17.14 4.31
C ALA A 60 9.69 -15.86 4.47
N LEU A 61 9.09 -14.75 4.07
CA LEU A 61 9.63 -13.40 4.34
C LEU A 61 9.12 -12.92 5.70
N SER A 62 9.90 -12.05 6.33
CA SER A 62 9.50 -11.27 7.50
C SER A 62 9.68 -9.77 7.24
N PHE A 63 8.94 -8.93 7.95
CA PHE A 63 9.16 -7.48 7.86
C PHE A 63 10.50 -7.08 8.47
N ASP A 64 11.18 -6.17 7.76
CA ASP A 64 12.33 -5.43 8.28
C ASP A 64 12.00 -3.93 8.28
N ALA A 65 12.19 -3.29 9.44
CA ALA A 65 11.83 -1.88 9.63
C ALA A 65 12.64 -0.94 8.71
N ARG A 66 13.87 -1.31 8.35
CA ARG A 66 14.74 -0.52 7.48
C ARG A 66 14.29 -0.61 6.03
N LEU A 67 13.93 -1.82 5.56
CA LEU A 67 13.32 -2.01 4.24
C LEU A 67 11.96 -1.30 4.16
N ASN A 68 11.18 -1.33 5.24
CA ASN A 68 9.92 -0.61 5.31
C ASN A 68 10.11 0.91 5.22
N ALA A 69 11.12 1.46 5.90
CA ALA A 69 11.46 2.88 5.81
C ALA A 69 11.90 3.29 4.39
N ALA A 70 12.68 2.44 3.71
CA ALA A 70 13.06 2.66 2.31
C ALA A 70 11.83 2.67 1.39
N ALA A 71 10.93 1.70 1.56
CA ALA A 71 9.68 1.62 0.80
C ALA A 71 8.77 2.85 1.03
N ALA A 72 8.59 3.28 2.29
CA ALA A 72 7.76 4.44 2.63
C ALA A 72 8.32 5.74 2.06
N THR A 73 9.63 5.92 2.12
CA THR A 73 10.31 7.08 1.52
C THR A 73 10.04 7.12 0.02
N HIS A 74 10.18 5.98 -0.66
CA HIS A 74 10.04 5.94 -2.11
C HIS A 74 8.58 6.08 -2.57
N ALA A 75 7.62 5.46 -1.88
CA ALA A 75 6.20 5.61 -2.20
C ALA A 75 5.78 7.09 -2.17
N ARG A 76 6.22 7.84 -1.15
CA ARG A 76 5.97 9.28 -1.06
C ARG A 76 6.70 10.08 -2.14
N ASP A 77 7.94 9.73 -2.43
CA ASP A 77 8.74 10.43 -3.41
C ASP A 77 8.22 10.25 -4.84
N MET A 78 7.73 9.06 -5.19
CA MET A 78 7.03 8.84 -6.47
C MET A 78 5.81 9.76 -6.64
N SER A 79 5.04 9.98 -5.57
CA SER A 79 3.92 10.94 -5.58
C SER A 79 4.41 12.36 -5.86
N VAL A 80 5.49 12.80 -5.21
CA VAL A 80 6.08 14.13 -5.43
C VAL A 80 6.54 14.31 -6.87
N GLN A 81 7.15 13.26 -7.44
CA GLN A 81 7.59 13.25 -8.83
C GLN A 81 6.45 13.05 -9.84
N ASN A 82 5.28 12.62 -9.36
CA ASN A 82 4.16 12.13 -10.18
C ASN A 82 4.62 11.10 -11.23
N ARG A 83 5.49 10.18 -10.82
CA ARG A 83 6.13 9.22 -11.73
C ARG A 83 6.42 7.88 -11.04
N PRO A 84 5.90 6.74 -11.56
CA PRO A 84 6.19 5.40 -11.06
C PRO A 84 7.52 4.88 -11.65
N TRP A 85 8.61 5.23 -11.05
CA TRP A 85 9.93 4.74 -11.45
C TRP A 85 10.83 4.50 -10.24
N HIS A 86 11.95 3.79 -10.45
CA HIS A 86 12.80 3.32 -9.37
C HIS A 86 13.79 4.36 -8.82
N PHE A 87 13.92 5.54 -9.45
CA PHE A 87 14.85 6.56 -8.98
C PHE A 87 14.13 7.61 -8.14
N GLY A 88 14.77 8.01 -7.04
CA GLY A 88 14.31 9.11 -6.22
C GLY A 88 14.46 10.47 -6.89
N SER A 89 13.71 11.47 -6.43
CA SER A 89 13.85 12.87 -6.89
C SER A 89 15.26 13.43 -6.66
N ASP A 90 15.99 12.85 -5.71
CA ASP A 90 17.41 13.13 -5.43
C ASP A 90 18.39 12.27 -6.27
N GLY A 91 17.90 11.52 -7.26
CA GLY A 91 18.68 10.60 -8.07
C GLY A 91 19.05 9.28 -7.39
N SER A 92 18.58 9.02 -6.17
CA SER A 92 18.91 7.77 -5.46
C SER A 92 18.29 6.55 -6.14
N SER A 93 19.09 5.48 -6.28
CA SER A 93 18.58 4.16 -6.65
C SER A 93 17.96 3.44 -5.46
N PRO A 94 17.20 2.33 -5.68
CA PRO A 94 16.72 1.46 -4.60
C PRO A 94 17.84 1.03 -3.64
N LEU A 95 18.99 0.65 -4.18
CA LEU A 95 20.15 0.26 -3.37
C LEU A 95 20.62 1.38 -2.44
N VAL A 96 20.74 2.60 -2.97
CA VAL A 96 21.16 3.76 -2.18
C VAL A 96 20.16 4.06 -1.07
N ARG A 97 18.85 3.98 -1.35
CA ARG A 97 17.80 4.19 -0.33
C ARG A 97 17.88 3.16 0.79
N VAL A 98 18.02 1.88 0.43
CA VAL A 98 18.15 0.79 1.40
C VAL A 98 19.42 0.93 2.25
N GLN A 99 20.55 1.32 1.66
CA GLN A 99 21.78 1.59 2.41
C GLN A 99 21.63 2.76 3.39
N ARG A 100 20.94 3.83 3.00
CA ARG A 100 20.67 4.99 3.87
C ARG A 100 19.84 4.64 5.11
N THR A 101 19.00 3.62 5.05
CA THR A 101 18.24 3.14 6.22
C THR A 101 19.07 2.25 7.16
N GLY A 102 20.30 1.93 6.79
CA GLY A 102 21.19 1.06 7.56
C GLY A 102 20.86 -0.43 7.46
N TYR A 103 20.12 -0.85 6.41
CA TYR A 103 19.90 -2.28 6.16
C TYR A 103 21.24 -2.98 5.86
N SER A 104 21.55 -4.01 6.64
CA SER A 104 22.83 -4.70 6.57
C SER A 104 22.86 -5.89 5.60
N GLY A 105 21.67 -6.32 5.14
CA GLY A 105 21.55 -7.39 4.16
C GLY A 105 21.74 -6.90 2.72
N ARG A 106 21.59 -7.80 1.79
CA ARG A 106 21.65 -7.50 0.34
C ARG A 106 20.26 -7.17 -0.18
N LEU A 107 20.13 -6.08 -0.93
CA LEU A 107 18.90 -5.80 -1.68
C LEU A 107 18.68 -6.90 -2.73
N VAL A 108 17.49 -7.50 -2.73
CA VAL A 108 17.04 -8.43 -3.78
C VAL A 108 16.35 -7.67 -4.88
N GLY A 109 15.39 -6.80 -4.55
CA GLY A 109 14.73 -5.96 -5.53
C GLY A 109 13.68 -5.03 -4.92
N GLU A 110 13.17 -4.15 -5.78
CA GLU A 110 12.11 -3.21 -5.47
C GLU A 110 10.98 -3.35 -6.49
N LEU A 111 9.74 -3.33 -6.00
CA LEU A 111 8.53 -3.34 -6.80
C LEU A 111 7.74 -2.07 -6.52
N ILE A 112 7.18 -1.48 -7.56
CA ILE A 112 6.41 -0.24 -7.48
C ILE A 112 5.10 -0.37 -8.27
N SER A 113 4.08 0.38 -7.88
CA SER A 113 2.82 0.50 -8.62
C SER A 113 2.09 1.80 -8.25
N GLU A 114 1.30 2.33 -9.18
CA GLU A 114 0.39 3.46 -8.96
C GLU A 114 -1.04 3.18 -9.44
N THR A 115 -1.30 1.97 -9.97
CA THR A 115 -2.49 1.68 -10.78
C THR A 115 -3.65 1.13 -9.94
N TYR A 116 -3.36 0.38 -8.88
CA TYR A 116 -4.35 -0.42 -8.17
C TYR A 116 -4.77 0.20 -6.84
N GLU A 117 -6.03 -0.04 -6.45
CA GLU A 117 -6.59 0.49 -5.21
C GLU A 117 -6.25 -0.38 -3.99
N THR A 118 -6.00 -1.68 -4.19
CA THR A 118 -5.70 -2.60 -3.10
C THR A 118 -4.32 -3.24 -3.22
N GLU A 119 -3.75 -3.64 -2.07
CA GLU A 119 -2.48 -4.36 -2.00
C GLU A 119 -2.54 -5.73 -2.67
N LEU A 120 -3.72 -6.38 -2.67
CA LEU A 120 -3.87 -7.70 -3.28
C LEU A 120 -3.99 -7.64 -4.80
N GLU A 121 -4.65 -6.62 -5.34
CA GLU A 121 -4.65 -6.34 -6.79
C GLU A 121 -3.23 -6.00 -7.26
N THR A 122 -2.52 -5.18 -6.48
CA THR A 122 -1.11 -4.84 -6.73
C THR A 122 -0.23 -6.08 -6.73
N LEU A 123 -0.36 -6.96 -5.73
CA LEU A 123 0.36 -8.22 -5.68
C LEU A 123 0.04 -9.12 -6.88
N SER A 124 -1.23 -9.21 -7.25
CA SER A 124 -1.67 -10.01 -8.42
C SER A 124 -1.00 -9.51 -9.69
N ALA A 125 -0.95 -8.20 -9.90
CA ALA A 125 -0.29 -7.59 -11.04
C ALA A 125 1.23 -7.85 -11.05
N TRP A 126 1.90 -7.70 -9.90
CA TRP A 126 3.32 -8.03 -9.78
C TRP A 126 3.61 -9.52 -10.04
N MET A 127 2.72 -10.42 -9.62
CA MET A 127 2.86 -11.85 -9.87
C MET A 127 2.58 -12.24 -11.33
N ALA A 128 1.83 -11.43 -12.07
CA ALA A 128 1.57 -11.67 -13.49
C ALA A 128 2.80 -11.40 -14.38
N GLN A 129 3.70 -10.50 -13.96
CA GLN A 129 4.89 -10.12 -14.72
C GLN A 129 6.11 -10.91 -14.27
N ALA A 130 6.93 -11.37 -15.21
CA ALA A 130 8.08 -12.25 -14.90
C ALA A 130 9.12 -11.59 -13.99
N ASP A 131 9.44 -10.33 -14.24
CA ASP A 131 10.50 -9.60 -13.53
C ASP A 131 10.10 -9.34 -12.07
N THR A 132 8.91 -8.79 -11.83
CA THR A 132 8.42 -8.52 -10.47
C THR A 132 8.13 -9.81 -9.71
N ARG A 133 7.56 -10.83 -10.37
CA ARG A 133 7.40 -12.16 -9.79
C ARG A 133 8.74 -12.76 -9.38
N GLY A 134 9.78 -12.58 -10.20
CA GLY A 134 11.14 -13.05 -9.89
C GLY A 134 11.68 -12.48 -8.59
N ILE A 135 11.41 -11.21 -8.29
CA ILE A 135 11.80 -10.57 -7.04
C ILE A 135 11.02 -11.14 -5.84
N ILE A 136 9.69 -11.29 -5.98
CA ILE A 136 8.83 -11.86 -4.91
C ILE A 136 9.21 -13.30 -4.60
N MET A 137 9.55 -14.07 -5.62
CA MET A 137 9.82 -15.50 -5.53
C MET A 137 11.32 -15.82 -5.46
N ASP A 138 12.19 -14.82 -5.27
CA ASP A 138 13.64 -15.05 -5.15
C ASP A 138 13.95 -15.98 -3.93
N PRO A 139 14.61 -17.12 -4.13
CA PRO A 139 14.89 -18.07 -3.04
C PRO A 139 15.86 -17.53 -1.99
N ALA A 140 16.62 -16.48 -2.30
CA ALA A 140 17.52 -15.85 -1.34
C ALA A 140 16.82 -14.84 -0.44
N ALA A 141 15.66 -14.30 -0.84
CA ALA A 141 14.95 -13.32 -0.06
C ALA A 141 14.50 -13.87 1.31
N ARG A 142 14.67 -13.08 2.37
CA ARG A 142 14.28 -13.38 3.76
C ARG A 142 13.49 -12.26 4.41
N SER A 143 13.70 -11.03 3.95
CA SER A 143 13.12 -9.84 4.54
C SER A 143 12.36 -9.05 3.49
N MET A 144 11.33 -8.33 3.94
CA MET A 144 10.63 -7.37 3.10
C MET A 144 10.29 -6.09 3.85
N GLY A 145 10.15 -5.01 3.10
CA GLY A 145 9.47 -3.79 3.51
C GLY A 145 8.32 -3.53 2.55
N PHE A 146 7.21 -3.02 3.06
CA PHE A 146 6.06 -2.65 2.25
C PHE A 146 5.43 -1.38 2.78
N ALA A 147 5.22 -0.43 1.89
CA ALA A 147 4.60 0.84 2.23
C ALA A 147 3.83 1.41 1.04
N TRP A 148 2.99 2.39 1.33
CA TRP A 148 2.25 3.14 0.33
C TRP A 148 2.13 4.61 0.74
N PHE A 149 1.79 5.42 -0.24
CA PHE A 149 1.35 6.79 -0.03
C PHE A 149 0.06 7.02 -0.81
N GLN A 150 -1.01 7.44 -0.13
CA GLN A 150 -2.27 7.80 -0.79
C GLN A 150 -2.40 9.31 -0.87
N GLU A 151 -2.57 9.82 -2.08
CA GLU A 151 -2.80 11.24 -2.35
C GLU A 151 -4.20 11.70 -1.90
N PRO A 152 -4.40 13.00 -1.66
CA PRO A 152 -5.74 13.55 -1.44
C PRO A 152 -6.73 13.23 -2.55
N GLY A 153 -6.28 13.11 -3.80
CA GLY A 153 -7.08 12.68 -4.96
C GLY A 153 -7.48 11.21 -4.96
N GLY A 154 -6.87 10.38 -4.08
CA GLY A 154 -7.16 8.95 -3.95
C GLY A 154 -6.13 8.03 -4.60
N LYS A 155 -5.30 8.54 -5.50
CA LYS A 155 -4.22 7.76 -6.12
C LYS A 155 -3.30 7.19 -5.05
N ILE A 156 -2.91 5.92 -5.21
CA ILE A 156 -2.05 5.21 -4.27
C ILE A 156 -0.75 4.81 -4.96
N TRP A 157 0.35 5.09 -4.30
CA TRP A 157 1.69 4.72 -4.71
C TRP A 157 2.17 3.58 -3.82
N TRP A 158 2.35 2.40 -4.39
CA TRP A 158 2.77 1.21 -3.68
C TRP A 158 4.24 0.93 -3.88
N THR A 159 4.93 0.55 -2.82
CA THR A 159 6.33 0.12 -2.90
C THR A 159 6.56 -1.10 -2.01
N MET A 160 7.17 -2.13 -2.57
CA MET A 160 7.69 -3.29 -1.85
C MET A 160 9.19 -3.42 -2.11
N VAL A 161 9.96 -3.67 -1.07
CA VAL A 161 11.41 -3.90 -1.15
C VAL A 161 11.71 -5.25 -0.53
N THR A 162 12.53 -6.08 -1.17
CA THR A 162 12.94 -7.38 -0.63
C THR A 162 14.45 -7.44 -0.43
N GLY A 163 14.86 -8.16 0.60
CA GLY A 163 16.25 -8.31 1.01
C GLY A 163 16.62 -9.73 1.43
N ALA A 164 17.92 -10.04 1.32
CA ALA A 164 18.53 -11.32 1.71
C ALA A 164 19.58 -11.10 2.80
#